data_20ef3af7b5a1e9a7ba2391c04102b73f
#
_entry.id   20ef3af7b5a1e9a7ba2391c04102b73f
#
_cell.length_a   1.000
_cell.length_b   1.000
_cell.length_c   1.000
_cell.angle_alpha   90.00
_cell.angle_beta   90.00
_cell.angle_gamma   90.00
#
_symmetry.space_group_name_H-M   'P 1'
#
loop_
_entity.id
_entity.type
_entity.pdbx_description
1 polymer ?
#
loop_
_entity_poly.entity_id
_entity_poly.type
_entity_poly.pdbx_seq_one_letter_code
_entity_poly.pdbx_strand_id
1 'polypeptide(L)'
;EVATLASAGGEAIVIIGYPDRGGRGIIKASIDSGAFDKFILSDRMIDQSLLDEFGNQLKKSFGYISGSSGKRAGFFNRVAREGGIDVSYPYTGESYDAAALIVLAIQAGGSADSISISKNIMNVANEPGIKIYPGEIKKGLDLLSKGKKINYEGATGVNFNLLGEAKGSFLEQEFKNRKFIAKKQR
;
A
#
# COMPACT_ATOMS: atom_id res chain seq x y z
N GLU A 1 -25.85 5.24 -14.85
CA GLU A 1 -25.27 4.73 -13.59
C GLU A 1 -25.16 5.85 -12.55
N VAL A 2 -24.50 7.01 -12.84
CA VAL A 2 -24.41 8.14 -11.90
C VAL A 2 -25.80 8.64 -11.49
N ALA A 3 -26.73 8.80 -12.44
CA ALA A 3 -28.10 9.22 -12.16
C ALA A 3 -28.85 8.21 -11.26
N THR A 4 -28.63 6.91 -11.46
CA THR A 4 -29.22 5.86 -10.62
C THR A 4 -28.72 5.96 -9.19
N LEU A 5 -27.41 6.17 -8.99
CA LEU A 5 -26.80 6.36 -7.68
C LEU A 5 -27.30 7.65 -7.01
N ALA A 6 -27.42 8.74 -7.77
CA ALA A 6 -27.96 10.00 -7.26
C ALA A 6 -29.42 9.85 -6.76
N SER A 7 -30.23 9.06 -7.48
CA SER A 7 -31.62 8.77 -7.08
C SER A 7 -31.70 7.92 -5.81
N ALA A 8 -30.69 7.11 -5.53
CA ALA A 8 -30.61 6.34 -4.29
C ALA A 8 -30.22 7.19 -3.07
N GLY A 9 -29.74 8.42 -3.31
CA GLY A 9 -29.29 9.34 -2.28
C GLY A 9 -27.83 9.10 -1.87
N GLY A 10 -27.34 9.96 -0.97
CA GLY A 10 -25.98 9.92 -0.45
C GLY A 10 -25.25 11.25 -0.62
N GLU A 11 -24.23 11.49 0.22
CA GLU A 11 -23.45 12.73 0.22
C GLU A 11 -22.13 12.61 -0.55
N ALA A 12 -21.72 11.39 -0.88
CA ALA A 12 -20.46 11.10 -1.55
C ALA A 12 -20.57 9.84 -2.39
N ILE A 13 -19.76 9.75 -3.43
CA ILE A 13 -19.61 8.54 -4.23
C ILE A 13 -18.24 7.92 -3.99
N VAL A 14 -18.20 6.60 -3.75
CA VAL A 14 -16.96 5.83 -3.67
C VAL A 14 -16.59 5.33 -5.07
N ILE A 15 -15.38 5.61 -5.52
CA ILE A 15 -14.89 5.19 -6.84
C ILE A 15 -13.70 4.25 -6.65
N ILE A 16 -13.92 2.98 -7.01
CA ILE A 16 -12.89 1.93 -7.00
C ILE A 16 -12.59 1.56 -8.45
N GLY A 17 -11.41 1.92 -8.92
CA GLY A 17 -11.04 1.69 -10.32
C GLY A 17 -9.76 2.43 -10.72
N TYR A 18 -9.70 2.80 -12.00
CA TYR A 18 -8.58 3.54 -12.60
C TYR A 18 -9.09 4.77 -13.33
N PRO A 19 -8.36 5.90 -13.35
CA PRO A 19 -8.76 7.11 -14.06
C PRO A 19 -9.08 6.86 -15.54
N ASP A 20 -8.21 6.13 -16.22
CA ASP A 20 -8.26 5.83 -17.67
C ASP A 20 -9.21 4.68 -18.03
N ARG A 21 -9.79 3.98 -17.03
CA ARG A 21 -10.74 2.88 -17.22
C ARG A 21 -12.13 3.18 -16.64
N GLY A 22 -12.61 4.39 -16.88
CA GLY A 22 -13.96 4.83 -16.50
C GLY A 22 -14.03 5.71 -15.25
N GLY A 23 -13.05 5.67 -14.34
CA GLY A 23 -13.07 6.47 -13.12
C GLY A 23 -13.18 7.97 -13.39
N ARG A 24 -12.42 8.49 -14.35
CA ARG A 24 -12.48 9.88 -14.83
C ARG A 24 -13.87 10.26 -15.36
N GLY A 25 -14.46 9.36 -16.14
CA GLY A 25 -15.81 9.57 -16.69
C GLY A 25 -16.88 9.64 -15.61
N ILE A 26 -16.77 8.84 -14.55
CA ILE A 26 -17.69 8.88 -13.41
C ILE A 26 -17.55 10.21 -12.66
N ILE A 27 -16.34 10.68 -12.39
CA ILE A 27 -16.11 11.99 -11.76
C ILE A 27 -16.72 13.10 -12.62
N LYS A 28 -16.41 13.12 -13.93
CA LYS A 28 -16.92 14.12 -14.86
C LYS A 28 -18.45 14.13 -14.90
N ALA A 29 -19.07 12.98 -15.09
CA ALA A 29 -20.53 12.87 -15.14
C ALA A 29 -21.21 13.31 -13.83
N SER A 30 -20.58 13.03 -12.69
CA SER A 30 -21.08 13.45 -11.38
C SER A 30 -21.04 14.97 -11.20
N ILE A 31 -19.95 15.60 -11.62
CA ILE A 31 -19.76 17.05 -11.56
C ILE A 31 -20.71 17.75 -12.53
N ASP A 32 -20.74 17.31 -13.80
CA ASP A 32 -21.56 17.92 -14.86
C ASP A 32 -23.07 17.86 -14.54
N SER A 33 -23.51 16.79 -13.90
CA SER A 33 -24.91 16.63 -13.47
C SER A 33 -25.24 17.28 -12.13
N GLY A 34 -24.22 17.68 -11.36
CA GLY A 34 -24.40 18.15 -9.98
C GLY A 34 -24.79 17.04 -9.00
N ALA A 35 -24.69 15.76 -9.40
CA ALA A 35 -25.11 14.64 -8.58
C ALA A 35 -24.23 14.44 -7.34
N PHE A 36 -22.91 14.57 -7.51
CA PHE A 36 -21.95 14.47 -6.42
C PHE A 36 -20.79 15.46 -6.62
N ASP A 37 -20.32 16.04 -5.52
CA ASP A 37 -19.17 16.93 -5.45
C ASP A 37 -18.11 16.45 -4.43
N LYS A 38 -18.34 15.26 -3.85
CA LYS A 38 -17.46 14.63 -2.90
C LYS A 38 -17.17 13.19 -3.34
N PHE A 39 -15.91 12.90 -3.59
CA PHE A 39 -15.44 11.60 -4.06
C PHE A 39 -14.54 10.94 -3.02
N ILE A 40 -14.80 9.67 -2.76
CA ILE A 40 -13.91 8.81 -1.96
C ILE A 40 -13.19 7.91 -2.95
N LEU A 41 -11.88 8.09 -3.06
CA LEU A 41 -11.07 7.52 -4.13
C LEU A 41 -10.26 6.32 -3.61
N SER A 42 -10.27 5.23 -4.38
CA SER A 42 -9.33 4.13 -4.13
C SER A 42 -7.90 4.55 -4.47
N ASP A 43 -6.94 3.75 -4.07
CA ASP A 43 -5.51 3.97 -4.26
C ASP A 43 -5.13 4.29 -5.72
N ARG A 44 -5.67 3.54 -6.67
CA ARG A 44 -5.41 3.75 -8.11
C ARG A 44 -6.10 4.98 -8.68
N MET A 45 -7.06 5.55 -7.97
CA MET A 45 -7.69 6.82 -8.31
C MET A 45 -6.95 8.03 -7.73
N ILE A 46 -5.93 7.82 -6.88
CA ILE A 46 -5.05 8.90 -6.39
C ILE A 46 -4.00 9.20 -7.47
N ASP A 47 -4.39 10.00 -8.45
CA ASP A 47 -3.61 10.28 -9.64
C ASP A 47 -3.59 11.78 -9.94
N GLN A 48 -2.39 12.32 -10.19
CA GLN A 48 -2.18 13.75 -10.44
C GLN A 48 -2.99 14.23 -11.66
N SER A 49 -3.19 13.39 -12.67
CA SER A 49 -3.95 13.75 -13.86
C SER A 49 -5.41 14.13 -13.57
N LEU A 50 -6.01 13.56 -12.52
CA LEU A 50 -7.35 13.97 -12.07
C LEU A 50 -7.33 15.38 -11.46
N LEU A 51 -6.26 15.72 -10.74
CA LEU A 51 -6.10 17.06 -10.17
C LEU A 51 -5.82 18.10 -11.25
N ASP A 52 -5.10 17.72 -12.29
CA ASP A 52 -4.80 18.60 -13.42
C ASP A 52 -6.08 18.95 -14.22
N GLU A 53 -6.98 17.98 -14.36
CA GLU A 53 -8.24 18.13 -15.08
C GLU A 53 -9.34 18.80 -14.25
N PHE A 54 -9.63 18.27 -13.05
CA PHE A 54 -10.78 18.70 -12.26
C PHE A 54 -10.43 19.76 -11.21
N GLY A 55 -9.18 19.91 -10.84
CA GLY A 55 -8.70 20.97 -9.96
C GLY A 55 -9.51 21.09 -8.67
N ASN A 56 -10.00 22.31 -8.40
CA ASN A 56 -10.74 22.62 -7.17
C ASN A 56 -12.10 21.91 -7.04
N GLN A 57 -12.60 21.28 -8.10
CA GLN A 57 -13.84 20.48 -8.03
C GLN A 57 -13.64 19.24 -7.14
N LEU A 58 -12.38 18.80 -6.94
CA LEU A 58 -12.04 17.69 -6.05
C LEU A 58 -11.72 18.11 -4.61
N LYS A 59 -11.86 19.39 -4.23
CA LYS A 59 -11.46 19.92 -2.92
C LYS A 59 -12.10 19.24 -1.70
N LYS A 60 -13.29 18.64 -1.88
CA LYS A 60 -14.00 17.89 -0.83
C LYS A 60 -13.64 16.40 -0.84
N SER A 61 -12.86 15.97 -1.82
CA SER A 61 -12.56 14.56 -2.04
C SER A 61 -11.33 14.14 -1.26
N PHE A 62 -11.27 12.86 -0.95
CA PHE A 62 -10.14 12.21 -0.30
C PHE A 62 -10.07 10.76 -0.76
N GLY A 63 -9.00 10.09 -0.43
CA GLY A 63 -8.86 8.68 -0.74
C GLY A 63 -7.84 8.01 0.17
N TYR A 64 -7.60 6.75 -0.07
CA TYR A 64 -6.69 5.95 0.74
C TYR A 64 -5.70 5.22 -0.17
N ILE A 65 -4.44 5.28 0.22
CA ILE A 65 -3.37 4.46 -0.37
C ILE A 65 -2.83 3.52 0.70
N SER A 66 -2.30 2.38 0.30
CA SER A 66 -1.49 1.58 1.21
C SER A 66 -0.24 2.38 1.59
N GLY A 67 0.21 2.21 2.81
CA GLY A 67 1.38 2.95 3.28
C GLY A 67 1.89 2.44 4.61
N SER A 68 3.17 2.64 4.83
CA SER A 68 3.84 2.28 6.07
C SER A 68 4.00 3.49 6.99
N SER A 69 3.92 3.26 8.30
CA SER A 69 4.11 4.29 9.31
C SER A 69 5.06 3.83 10.42
N GLY A 70 5.57 4.79 11.21
CA GLY A 70 6.42 4.50 12.37
C GLY A 70 7.86 4.12 12.02
N LYS A 71 8.50 3.35 12.93
CA LYS A 71 9.94 3.01 12.83
C LYS A 71 10.27 2.20 11.57
N ARG A 72 9.38 1.31 11.14
CA ARG A 72 9.57 0.47 9.96
C ARG A 72 9.68 1.28 8.68
N ALA A 73 8.78 2.26 8.51
CA ALA A 73 8.84 3.20 7.40
C ALA A 73 10.17 3.97 7.38
N GLY A 74 10.68 4.39 8.55
CA GLY A 74 11.97 5.06 8.66
C GLY A 74 13.15 4.20 8.19
N PHE A 75 13.16 2.91 8.54
CA PHE A 75 14.19 1.98 8.05
C PHE A 75 14.09 1.78 6.53
N PHE A 76 12.88 1.57 6.01
CA PHE A 76 12.65 1.41 4.58
C PHE A 76 13.06 2.66 3.79
N ASN A 77 12.64 3.86 4.23
CA ASN A 77 12.97 5.13 3.57
C ASN A 77 14.49 5.37 3.47
N ARG A 78 15.26 4.92 4.46
CA ARG A 78 16.72 4.97 4.40
C ARG A 78 17.27 4.06 3.31
N VAL A 79 16.85 2.77 3.31
CA VAL A 79 17.28 1.79 2.30
C VAL A 79 16.89 2.21 0.89
N ALA A 80 15.68 2.71 0.71
CA ALA A 80 15.19 3.19 -0.57
C ALA A 80 16.01 4.39 -1.09
N ARG A 81 16.33 5.34 -0.21
CA ARG A 81 17.17 6.49 -0.56
C ARG A 81 18.59 6.07 -0.96
N GLU A 82 19.19 5.14 -0.23
CA GLU A 82 20.50 4.57 -0.57
C GLU A 82 20.48 3.85 -1.92
N GLY A 83 19.34 3.22 -2.28
CA GLY A 83 19.11 2.57 -3.57
C GLY A 83 18.61 3.48 -4.69
N GLY A 84 18.45 4.80 -4.46
CA GLY A 84 17.92 5.74 -5.46
C GLY A 84 16.45 5.54 -5.79
N ILE A 85 15.67 4.91 -4.90
CA ILE A 85 14.25 4.61 -5.09
C ILE A 85 13.39 5.72 -4.49
N ASP A 86 12.45 6.25 -5.29
CA ASP A 86 11.47 7.21 -4.82
C ASP A 86 10.31 6.49 -4.09
N VAL A 87 10.22 6.71 -2.78
CA VAL A 87 9.20 6.12 -1.91
C VAL A 87 7.81 6.75 -2.06
N SER A 88 7.68 7.82 -2.84
CA SER A 88 6.36 8.42 -3.12
C SER A 88 5.51 7.59 -4.07
N TYR A 89 6.12 6.68 -4.83
CA TYR A 89 5.38 5.76 -5.67
C TYR A 89 4.62 4.72 -4.83
N PRO A 90 3.36 4.44 -5.19
CA PRO A 90 2.57 3.40 -4.53
C PRO A 90 3.27 2.03 -4.55
N TYR A 91 3.09 1.26 -3.49
CA TYR A 91 3.57 -0.13 -3.36
C TYR A 91 5.09 -0.34 -3.36
N THR A 92 5.91 0.70 -3.20
CA THR A 92 7.37 0.52 -3.09
C THR A 92 7.75 -0.29 -1.85
N GLY A 93 7.11 -0.02 -0.71
CA GLY A 93 7.32 -0.76 0.53
C GLY A 93 6.85 -2.21 0.43
N GLU A 94 5.66 -2.41 -0.13
CA GLU A 94 5.05 -3.73 -0.32
C GLU A 94 5.88 -4.59 -1.28
N SER A 95 6.39 -4.02 -2.36
CA SER A 95 7.25 -4.71 -3.32
C SER A 95 8.58 -5.14 -2.69
N TYR A 96 9.17 -4.26 -1.86
CA TYR A 96 10.37 -4.59 -1.11
C TYR A 96 10.11 -5.73 -0.13
N ASP A 97 9.02 -5.68 0.62
CA ASP A 97 8.66 -6.72 1.58
C ASP A 97 8.35 -8.05 0.90
N ALA A 98 7.66 -8.04 -0.23
CA ALA A 98 7.39 -9.25 -1.01
C ALA A 98 8.69 -9.94 -1.45
N ALA A 99 9.63 -9.18 -2.00
CA ALA A 99 10.93 -9.71 -2.40
C ALA A 99 11.73 -10.24 -1.21
N ALA A 100 11.76 -9.50 -0.10
CA ALA A 100 12.45 -9.89 1.13
C ALA A 100 11.89 -11.19 1.71
N LEU A 101 10.56 -11.32 1.79
CA LEU A 101 9.89 -12.53 2.30
C LEU A 101 10.21 -13.77 1.44
N ILE A 102 10.19 -13.61 0.11
CA ILE A 102 10.53 -14.70 -0.80
C ILE A 102 11.97 -15.17 -0.56
N VAL A 103 12.92 -14.24 -0.51
CA VAL A 103 14.35 -14.56 -0.30
C VAL A 103 14.58 -15.23 1.06
N LEU A 104 13.94 -14.73 2.12
CA LEU A 104 14.05 -15.33 3.47
C LEU A 104 13.37 -16.71 3.53
N ALA A 105 12.23 -16.90 2.86
CA ALA A 105 11.54 -18.19 2.78
C ALA A 105 12.35 -19.24 2.01
N ILE A 106 13.01 -18.85 0.91
CA ILE A 106 13.95 -19.73 0.18
C ILE A 106 15.07 -20.20 1.10
N GLN A 107 15.69 -19.29 1.85
CA GLN A 107 16.76 -19.65 2.81
C GLN A 107 16.24 -20.56 3.92
N ALA A 108 15.04 -20.31 4.44
CA ALA A 108 14.43 -21.12 5.50
C ALA A 108 14.08 -22.54 5.01
N GLY A 109 13.60 -22.66 3.77
CA GLY A 109 13.17 -23.93 3.18
C GLY A 109 14.25 -24.68 2.41
N GLY A 110 15.39 -24.02 2.13
CA GLY A 110 16.49 -24.61 1.34
C GLY A 110 16.13 -24.86 -0.14
N SER A 111 15.02 -24.32 -0.64
CA SER A 111 14.54 -24.52 -2.01
C SER A 111 13.78 -23.30 -2.52
N ALA A 112 13.94 -23.02 -3.82
CA ALA A 112 13.23 -21.95 -4.52
C ALA A 112 11.93 -22.42 -5.20
N ASP A 113 11.49 -23.65 -4.96
CA ASP A 113 10.18 -24.07 -5.47
C ASP A 113 9.02 -23.41 -4.73
N SER A 114 7.92 -23.21 -5.44
CA SER A 114 6.77 -22.46 -4.94
C SER A 114 6.12 -23.07 -3.70
N ILE A 115 6.16 -24.40 -3.57
CA ILE A 115 5.58 -25.11 -2.43
C ILE A 115 6.44 -24.87 -1.19
N SER A 116 7.77 -24.93 -1.32
CA SER A 116 8.70 -24.62 -0.23
C SER A 116 8.57 -23.19 0.23
N ILE A 117 8.53 -22.22 -0.70
CA ILE A 117 8.33 -20.80 -0.40
C ILE A 117 7.01 -20.59 0.36
N SER A 118 5.91 -21.11 -0.15
CA SER A 118 4.59 -20.98 0.46
C SER A 118 4.56 -21.51 1.91
N LYS A 119 5.18 -22.65 2.16
CA LYS A 119 5.26 -23.25 3.51
C LYS A 119 6.09 -22.42 4.50
N ASN A 120 7.09 -21.69 4.01
CA ASN A 120 8.04 -21.00 4.86
C ASN A 120 7.77 -19.49 4.99
N ILE A 121 6.94 -18.90 4.14
CA ILE A 121 6.67 -17.45 4.17
C ILE A 121 6.15 -17.01 5.54
N MET A 122 5.15 -17.70 6.09
CA MET A 122 4.58 -17.36 7.40
C MET A 122 5.57 -17.59 8.55
N ASN A 123 6.47 -18.58 8.41
CA ASN A 123 7.48 -18.89 9.41
C ASN A 123 8.55 -17.81 9.52
N VAL A 124 8.86 -17.10 8.44
CA VAL A 124 9.84 -16.00 8.44
C VAL A 124 9.21 -14.64 8.71
N ALA A 125 7.92 -14.50 8.45
CA ALA A 125 7.17 -13.26 8.63
C ALA A 125 6.62 -13.07 10.05
N ASN A 126 6.33 -14.18 10.76
CA ASN A 126 5.59 -14.14 12.03
C ASN A 126 6.47 -14.48 13.23
N GLU A 127 6.01 -14.04 14.41
CA GLU A 127 6.58 -14.48 15.69
C GLU A 127 6.37 -16.01 15.89
N PRO A 128 7.24 -16.67 16.64
CA PRO A 128 8.38 -16.12 17.37
C PRO A 128 9.65 -16.07 16.53
N GLY A 129 10.50 -15.06 16.78
CA GLY A 129 11.80 -14.97 16.13
C GLY A 129 12.56 -13.67 16.40
N ILE A 130 13.81 -13.62 15.93
CA ILE A 130 14.62 -12.40 15.99
C ILE A 130 14.10 -11.41 14.96
N LYS A 131 13.78 -10.19 15.37
CA LYS A 131 13.26 -9.16 14.48
C LYS A 131 14.26 -8.75 13.41
N ILE A 132 13.79 -8.73 12.17
CA ILE A 132 14.53 -8.31 10.99
C ILE A 132 13.79 -7.14 10.33
N TYR A 133 14.46 -6.03 10.17
CA TYR A 133 13.93 -4.82 9.58
C TYR A 133 14.42 -4.58 8.14
N PRO A 134 13.82 -3.67 7.37
CA PRO A 134 14.35 -3.27 6.07
C PRO A 134 15.83 -2.87 6.16
N GLY A 135 16.64 -3.39 5.22
CA GLY A 135 18.11 -3.27 5.23
C GLY A 135 18.85 -4.37 5.99
N GLU A 136 18.17 -5.20 6.77
CA GLU A 136 18.79 -6.29 7.55
C GLU A 136 18.61 -7.68 6.90
N ILE A 137 18.32 -7.77 5.60
CA ILE A 137 18.05 -9.06 4.92
C ILE A 137 19.24 -10.01 5.07
N LYS A 138 20.47 -9.51 4.91
CA LYS A 138 21.68 -10.33 5.12
C LYS A 138 21.73 -10.95 6.53
N LYS A 139 21.42 -10.18 7.56
CA LYS A 139 21.33 -10.67 8.95
C LYS A 139 20.27 -11.77 9.07
N GLY A 140 19.11 -11.60 8.42
CA GLY A 140 18.07 -12.64 8.38
C GLY A 140 18.56 -13.94 7.76
N LEU A 141 19.23 -13.87 6.61
CA LEU A 141 19.81 -15.02 5.92
C LEU A 141 20.87 -15.73 6.79
N ASP A 142 21.77 -14.96 7.42
CA ASP A 142 22.83 -15.49 8.31
C ASP A 142 22.24 -16.18 9.57
N LEU A 143 21.11 -15.70 10.07
CA LEU A 143 20.40 -16.34 11.20
C LEU A 143 19.71 -17.63 10.77
N LEU A 144 19.01 -17.62 9.65
CA LEU A 144 18.33 -18.79 9.10
C LEU A 144 19.31 -19.90 8.74
N SER A 145 20.48 -19.59 8.17
CA SER A 145 21.54 -20.57 7.88
C SER A 145 22.07 -21.27 9.12
N LYS A 146 21.93 -20.66 10.30
CA LYS A 146 22.29 -21.22 11.61
C LYS A 146 21.11 -21.88 12.33
N GLY A 147 19.99 -22.10 11.63
CA GLY A 147 18.78 -22.70 12.19
C GLY A 147 18.04 -21.83 13.21
N LYS A 148 18.30 -20.52 13.23
CA LYS A 148 17.61 -19.58 14.12
C LYS A 148 16.29 -19.11 13.50
N LYS A 149 15.27 -18.91 14.33
CA LYS A 149 13.99 -18.33 13.90
C LYS A 149 14.12 -16.81 13.78
N ILE A 150 13.48 -16.26 12.77
CA ILE A 150 13.37 -14.81 12.57
C ILE A 150 11.91 -14.39 12.55
N ASN A 151 11.68 -13.09 12.73
CA ASN A 151 10.41 -12.40 12.51
C ASN A 151 10.69 -11.16 11.63
N TYR A 152 10.32 -11.22 10.36
CA TYR A 152 10.51 -10.12 9.44
C TYR A 152 9.44 -9.06 9.64
N GLU A 153 9.82 -7.91 10.18
CA GLU A 153 8.91 -6.80 10.47
C GLU A 153 8.51 -5.99 9.22
N GLY A 154 9.32 -6.02 8.18
CA GLY A 154 9.08 -5.36 6.91
C GLY A 154 8.97 -3.84 6.95
N ALA A 155 8.77 -3.22 5.79
CA ALA A 155 8.44 -1.82 5.64
C ALA A 155 6.96 -1.56 6.03
N THR A 156 6.09 -2.50 5.68
CA THR A 156 4.62 -2.37 5.78
C THR A 156 4.01 -3.12 6.96
N GLY A 157 4.79 -3.96 7.66
CA GLY A 157 4.29 -4.75 8.79
C GLY A 157 3.61 -6.03 8.36
N VAL A 158 4.38 -6.97 7.85
CA VAL A 158 3.93 -8.20 7.18
C VAL A 158 3.74 -9.40 8.13
N ASN A 159 3.01 -9.20 9.22
CA ASN A 159 2.56 -10.34 10.04
C ASN A 159 1.26 -10.89 9.45
N PHE A 160 1.27 -12.16 9.07
CA PHE A 160 0.11 -12.83 8.47
C PHE A 160 -0.77 -13.51 9.52
N ASN A 161 -2.07 -13.44 9.29
CA ASN A 161 -3.03 -14.27 10.01
C ASN A 161 -3.08 -15.70 9.41
N LEU A 162 -3.92 -16.57 9.99
CA LEU A 162 -4.05 -17.96 9.52
C LEU A 162 -4.60 -18.09 8.09
N LEU A 163 -5.22 -17.04 7.56
CA LEU A 163 -5.72 -16.99 6.18
C LEU A 163 -4.67 -16.49 5.19
N GLY A 164 -3.47 -16.12 5.67
CA GLY A 164 -2.42 -15.55 4.82
C GLY A 164 -2.60 -14.07 4.51
N GLU A 165 -3.41 -13.34 5.29
CA GLU A 165 -3.64 -11.92 5.13
C GLU A 165 -2.75 -11.13 6.10
N ALA A 166 -2.08 -10.09 5.62
CA ALA A 166 -1.34 -9.14 6.44
C ALA A 166 -2.24 -7.97 6.85
N LYS A 167 -2.08 -7.48 8.09
CA LYS A 167 -2.72 -6.23 8.51
C LYS A 167 -2.09 -5.07 7.77
N GLY A 168 -2.86 -4.46 6.87
CA GLY A 168 -2.43 -3.26 6.14
C GLY A 168 -2.51 -2.00 6.99
N SER A 169 -1.64 -1.05 6.67
CA SER A 169 -1.77 0.35 7.10
C SER A 169 -2.18 1.19 5.90
N PHE A 170 -3.04 2.19 6.13
CA PHE A 170 -3.54 3.05 5.08
C PHE A 170 -3.24 4.52 5.42
N LEU A 171 -2.90 5.29 4.40
CA LEU A 171 -2.69 6.72 4.49
C LEU A 171 -3.84 7.42 3.78
N GLU A 172 -4.58 8.25 4.52
CA GLU A 172 -5.58 9.12 3.94
C GLU A 172 -4.88 10.22 3.11
N GLN A 173 -5.33 10.39 1.88
CA GLN A 173 -4.87 11.41 0.95
C GLN A 173 -5.95 12.46 0.80
N GLU A 174 -5.65 13.70 1.17
CA GLU A 174 -6.54 14.85 0.98
C GLU A 174 -6.08 15.69 -0.21
N PHE A 175 -7.03 16.28 -0.92
CA PHE A 175 -6.72 17.30 -1.92
C PHE A 175 -6.39 18.64 -1.24
N LYS A 176 -5.18 19.13 -1.48
CA LYS A 176 -4.75 20.45 -1.00
C LYS A 176 -3.71 21.06 -1.94
N ASN A 177 -3.94 22.32 -2.32
CA ASN A 177 -3.01 23.07 -3.18
C ASN A 177 -2.67 22.31 -4.49
N ARG A 178 -3.67 21.73 -5.15
CA ARG A 178 -3.55 20.95 -6.40
C ARG A 178 -2.62 19.72 -6.28
N LYS A 179 -2.50 19.16 -5.08
CA LYS A 179 -1.75 17.93 -4.82
C LYS A 179 -2.55 17.03 -3.88
N PHE A 180 -2.34 15.73 -4.00
CA PHE A 180 -2.71 14.80 -2.95
C PHE A 180 -1.67 14.86 -1.83
N ILE A 181 -2.10 15.06 -0.62
CA ILE A 181 -1.24 15.20 0.56
C ILE A 181 -1.70 14.18 1.60
N ALA A 182 -0.76 13.37 2.07
CA ALA A 182 -1.04 12.43 3.15
C ALA A 182 -1.42 13.20 4.42
N LYS A 183 -2.58 12.87 4.96
CA LYS A 183 -3.03 13.36 6.26
C LYS A 183 -2.21 12.69 7.36
N LYS A 184 -1.67 13.46 8.28
CA LYS A 184 -1.00 12.89 9.46
C LYS A 184 -2.00 12.01 10.21
N GLN A 185 -1.65 10.72 10.38
CA GLN A 185 -2.38 9.87 11.32
C GLN A 185 -2.35 10.52 12.71
N ARG A 186 -3.52 10.62 13.33
CA ARG A 186 -3.66 11.01 14.72
C ARG A 186 -3.47 9.80 15.62
#